data_2e2dec70a73ca225d4462e5c6d457ed4
#
_entry.id   2e2dec70a73ca225d4462e5c6d457ed4
#
_cell.length_a   1.000
_cell.length_b   1.000
_cell.length_c   1.000
_cell.angle_alpha   90.00
_cell.angle_beta   90.00
_cell.angle_gamma   90.00
#
_symmetry.space_group_name_H-M   'P 1'
#
loop_
_entity.id
_entity.type
_entity.pdbx_description
1 polymer ?
#
loop_
_entity_poly.entity_id
_entity_poly.type
_entity_poly.pdbx_seq_one_letter_code
_entity_poly.pdbx_strand_id
1 'polypeptide(L)'
;MLEKTEKKTVYLDNSATTRQYDAVTEVMLRAARENYGNPSSLHALGLNAEKEVRAARKTLAASMGCKEEELYFTSCGTESDNTVLFGAARAKKRSGKKIIVSAVEHPAILEPARMLESMGCEIVRIGVDRLCHPDMKQLAAELTEDTVLISVMGVNNETGTIMPIPEIVKLRDDFNRAHGTDIWLHSDCVQAFGKIPIDLARSYLGVDMISLSAHKIHGPKGMGALYVRKGLHLPAFLLGGGQERHLRSGTENTPGIIGFGKAAELATRNFDARLEAMRVCRKFLLNACKDEIADIRVNSPQDETACPSVLNISFLGTRGEVLLHTLEQDGIYVSTGSACSSNHASAKGSHVLNAMGLSPKEIEGAIRFSFSEFNTIEEMEYTAEKLKAAVRRFRRLGSFR
;
A
#
# COMPACT_ATOMS: atom_id res chain seq x y z
N MET A 1 -41.57 11.15 -16.54
CA MET A 1 -40.52 10.72 -15.59
C MET A 1 -39.57 9.85 -16.38
N LEU A 2 -38.37 10.36 -16.68
CA LEU A 2 -37.31 9.53 -17.27
C LEU A 2 -36.84 8.58 -16.16
N GLU A 3 -37.08 7.28 -16.31
CA GLU A 3 -36.42 6.26 -15.49
C GLU A 3 -34.94 6.51 -15.54
N LYS A 4 -34.34 6.93 -14.42
CA LYS A 4 -32.92 6.85 -14.22
C LYS A 4 -32.57 5.36 -14.19
N THR A 5 -32.23 4.79 -15.34
CA THR A 5 -31.51 3.50 -15.36
C THR A 5 -30.32 3.67 -14.45
N GLU A 6 -30.30 2.99 -13.31
CA GLU A 6 -29.13 2.97 -12.42
C GLU A 6 -27.93 2.50 -13.24
N LYS A 7 -26.98 3.40 -13.43
CA LYS A 7 -25.78 3.11 -14.20
C LYS A 7 -25.00 2.04 -13.44
N LYS A 8 -24.72 0.89 -14.06
CA LYS A 8 -23.91 -0.18 -13.44
C LYS A 8 -22.60 0.44 -12.99
N THR A 9 -22.23 0.30 -11.71
CA THR A 9 -20.98 0.80 -11.15
C THR A 9 -20.04 -0.36 -10.93
N VAL A 10 -18.92 -0.38 -11.65
CA VAL A 10 -17.83 -1.36 -11.51
C VAL A 10 -16.61 -0.64 -10.97
N TYR A 11 -16.28 -0.87 -9.70
CA TYR A 11 -15.16 -0.20 -9.04
C TYR A 11 -13.91 -1.08 -9.04
N LEU A 12 -12.94 -0.72 -9.87
CA LEU A 12 -11.65 -1.40 -10.06
C LEU A 12 -10.46 -0.49 -9.71
N ASP A 13 -10.65 0.43 -8.77
CA ASP A 13 -9.60 1.32 -8.25
C ASP A 13 -9.38 1.16 -6.73
N ASN A 14 -9.50 -0.08 -6.24
CA ASN A 14 -9.35 -0.42 -4.82
C ASN A 14 -7.93 -0.17 -4.28
N SER A 15 -6.92 -0.05 -5.13
CA SER A 15 -5.56 0.36 -4.72
C SER A 15 -5.45 1.85 -4.42
N ALA A 16 -6.31 2.71 -4.97
CA ALA A 16 -6.36 4.13 -4.60
C ALA A 16 -7.05 4.32 -3.25
N THR A 17 -8.23 3.74 -3.08
CA THR A 17 -8.98 3.66 -1.82
C THR A 17 -10.07 2.60 -1.95
N THR A 18 -10.57 2.07 -0.84
CA THR A 18 -11.69 1.13 -0.86
C THR A 18 -12.96 1.76 -0.29
N ARG A 19 -14.13 1.24 -0.70
CA ARG A 19 -15.39 1.54 -0.02
C ARG A 19 -15.33 1.00 1.40
N GLN A 20 -15.64 1.83 2.39
CA GLN A 20 -15.69 1.40 3.78
C GLN A 20 -16.79 0.34 3.98
N TYR A 21 -16.53 -0.70 4.77
CA TYR A 21 -17.55 -1.67 5.15
C TYR A 21 -18.67 -1.00 5.97
N ASP A 22 -19.90 -1.42 5.75
CA ASP A 22 -21.05 -0.88 6.50
C ASP A 22 -20.88 -1.17 8.02
N ALA A 23 -20.43 -2.37 8.39
CA ALA A 23 -20.11 -2.72 9.78
C ALA A 23 -19.01 -1.84 10.42
N VAL A 24 -18.06 -1.33 9.62
CA VAL A 24 -17.07 -0.36 10.09
C VAL A 24 -17.73 0.99 10.36
N THR A 25 -18.58 1.44 9.44
CA THR A 25 -19.33 2.69 9.60
C THR A 25 -20.21 2.65 10.85
N GLU A 26 -20.89 1.55 11.12
CA GLU A 26 -21.75 1.36 12.29
C GLU A 26 -20.98 1.45 13.61
N VAL A 27 -19.86 0.75 13.74
CA VAL A 27 -19.05 0.82 14.97
C VAL A 27 -18.45 2.20 15.18
N MET A 28 -18.05 2.90 14.12
CA MET A 28 -17.56 4.28 14.20
C MET A 28 -18.65 5.24 14.64
N LEU A 29 -19.87 5.11 14.09
CA LEU A 29 -21.01 5.95 14.45
C LEU A 29 -21.40 5.75 15.93
N ARG A 30 -21.45 4.49 16.39
CA ARG A 30 -21.66 4.15 17.79
C ARG A 30 -20.59 4.78 18.69
N ALA A 31 -19.32 4.60 18.34
CA ALA A 31 -18.22 5.16 19.11
C ALA A 31 -18.30 6.70 19.23
N ALA A 32 -18.63 7.39 18.14
CA ALA A 32 -18.76 8.84 18.11
C ALA A 32 -19.93 9.36 18.98
N ARG A 33 -21.00 8.57 19.15
CA ARG A 33 -22.19 8.96 19.91
C ARG A 33 -22.12 8.56 21.39
N GLU A 34 -21.59 7.37 21.66
CA GLU A 34 -21.70 6.75 22.99
C GLU A 34 -20.36 6.76 23.75
N ASN A 35 -19.21 6.67 23.05
CA ASN A 35 -17.87 6.59 23.61
C ASN A 35 -17.00 7.82 23.24
N TYR A 36 -17.60 9.00 23.33
CA TYR A 36 -16.97 10.27 22.98
C TYR A 36 -15.96 10.79 24.02
N GLY A 37 -15.76 10.06 25.12
CA GLY A 37 -14.80 10.43 26.16
C GLY A 37 -13.36 10.46 25.64
N ASN A 38 -12.55 11.36 26.21
CA ASN A 38 -11.11 11.35 25.92
C ASN A 38 -10.46 10.14 26.62
N PRO A 39 -9.77 9.25 25.89
CA PRO A 39 -9.12 8.05 26.48
C PRO A 39 -8.12 8.36 27.60
N SER A 40 -7.56 9.59 27.63
CA SER A 40 -6.66 10.04 28.69
C SER A 40 -7.36 10.50 29.97
N SER A 41 -8.72 10.59 29.99
CA SER A 41 -9.49 11.06 31.16
C SER A 41 -9.74 9.93 32.16
N LEU A 42 -9.62 10.22 33.44
CA LEU A 42 -9.77 9.23 34.53
C LEU A 42 -11.23 8.91 34.90
N HIS A 43 -12.21 9.67 34.40
CA HIS A 43 -13.62 9.38 34.63
C HIS A 43 -14.17 8.28 33.73
N ALA A 44 -15.32 7.72 34.05
CA ALA A 44 -15.91 6.55 33.40
C ALA A 44 -15.99 6.63 31.86
N LEU A 45 -16.33 7.81 31.29
CA LEU A 45 -16.40 8.01 29.85
C LEU A 45 -15.01 7.83 29.17
N GLY A 46 -13.95 8.38 29.79
CA GLY A 46 -12.59 8.23 29.31
C GLY A 46 -12.10 6.76 29.37
N LEU A 47 -12.34 6.10 30.51
CA LEU A 47 -12.01 4.70 30.70
C LEU A 47 -12.74 3.77 29.71
N ASN A 48 -13.98 4.08 29.35
CA ASN A 48 -14.71 3.31 28.33
C ASN A 48 -14.10 3.50 26.94
N ALA A 49 -13.77 4.74 26.56
CA ALA A 49 -13.10 5.03 25.30
C ALA A 49 -11.72 4.34 25.23
N GLU A 50 -10.91 4.39 26.29
CA GLU A 50 -9.61 3.70 26.39
C GLU A 50 -9.74 2.19 26.20
N LYS A 51 -10.72 1.54 26.83
CA LYS A 51 -10.98 0.12 26.68
C LYS A 51 -11.28 -0.27 25.22
N GLU A 52 -12.09 0.52 24.51
CA GLU A 52 -12.38 0.26 23.09
C GLU A 52 -11.16 0.49 22.19
N VAL A 53 -10.40 1.55 22.42
CA VAL A 53 -9.12 1.78 21.71
C VAL A 53 -8.16 0.62 21.92
N ARG A 54 -8.03 0.14 23.15
CA ARG A 54 -7.19 -1.02 23.47
C ARG A 54 -7.69 -2.30 22.82
N ALA A 55 -8.98 -2.56 22.80
CA ALA A 55 -9.58 -3.70 22.13
C ALA A 55 -9.30 -3.68 20.61
N ALA A 56 -9.44 -2.52 19.95
CA ALA A 56 -9.12 -2.33 18.56
C ALA A 56 -7.62 -2.58 18.26
N ARG A 57 -6.73 -2.06 19.13
CA ARG A 57 -5.28 -2.29 19.05
C ARG A 57 -4.95 -3.77 19.16
N LYS A 58 -5.54 -4.48 20.11
CA LYS A 58 -5.37 -5.92 20.29
C LYS A 58 -5.80 -6.71 19.06
N THR A 59 -6.94 -6.35 18.47
CA THR A 59 -7.45 -7.00 17.25
C THR A 59 -6.48 -6.78 16.07
N LEU A 60 -6.02 -5.56 15.86
CA LEU A 60 -5.08 -5.24 14.78
C LEU A 60 -3.72 -5.93 15.02
N ALA A 61 -3.20 -5.95 16.23
CA ALA A 61 -1.96 -6.64 16.57
C ALA A 61 -2.07 -8.15 16.33
N ALA A 62 -3.17 -8.77 16.76
CA ALA A 62 -3.42 -10.20 16.53
C ALA A 62 -3.49 -10.55 15.04
N SER A 63 -4.04 -9.67 14.19
CA SER A 63 -4.11 -9.87 12.74
C SER A 63 -2.75 -9.88 12.03
N MET A 64 -1.70 -9.42 12.72
CA MET A 64 -0.31 -9.37 12.22
C MET A 64 0.62 -10.34 12.96
N GLY A 65 0.15 -11.03 14.00
CA GLY A 65 0.99 -11.90 14.84
C GLY A 65 1.96 -11.12 15.74
N CYS A 66 1.66 -9.88 16.13
CA CYS A 66 2.46 -9.07 17.04
C CYS A 66 1.73 -8.76 18.36
N LYS A 67 2.43 -8.11 19.29
CA LYS A 67 1.87 -7.68 20.56
C LYS A 67 1.27 -6.29 20.47
N GLU A 68 0.25 -6.00 21.31
CA GLU A 68 -0.40 -4.69 21.32
C GLU A 68 0.55 -3.52 21.69
N GLU A 69 1.60 -3.79 22.47
CA GLU A 69 2.60 -2.80 22.82
C GLU A 69 3.55 -2.41 21.68
N GLU A 70 3.57 -3.18 20.59
CA GLU A 70 4.40 -2.93 19.40
C GLU A 70 3.65 -2.13 18.32
N LEU A 71 2.35 -1.86 18.54
CA LEU A 71 1.49 -1.18 17.56
C LEU A 71 1.12 0.23 18.01
N TYR A 72 1.27 1.21 17.13
CA TYR A 72 0.98 2.63 17.34
C TYR A 72 0.02 3.12 16.27
N PHE A 73 -1.02 3.86 16.66
CA PHE A 73 -1.94 4.46 15.71
C PHE A 73 -1.39 5.78 15.14
N THR A 74 -1.57 5.97 13.86
CA THR A 74 -1.20 7.17 13.09
C THR A 74 -2.39 7.66 12.27
N SER A 75 -2.28 8.79 11.61
CA SER A 75 -3.36 9.30 10.76
C SER A 75 -3.42 8.62 9.38
N CYS A 76 -2.34 8.02 8.91
CA CYS A 76 -2.26 7.34 7.61
C CYS A 76 -0.92 6.61 7.44
N GLY A 77 -0.78 5.81 6.39
CA GLY A 77 0.49 5.19 6.01
C GLY A 77 1.61 6.23 5.82
N THR A 78 1.31 7.36 5.19
CA THR A 78 2.29 8.44 4.98
C THR A 78 2.88 8.97 6.29
N GLU A 79 2.07 9.15 7.35
CA GLU A 79 2.60 9.53 8.67
C GLU A 79 3.50 8.45 9.25
N SER A 80 3.11 7.17 9.10
CA SER A 80 3.92 6.03 9.55
C SER A 80 5.27 5.99 8.84
N ASP A 81 5.29 6.09 7.52
CA ASP A 81 6.50 6.07 6.69
C ASP A 81 7.45 7.23 7.02
N ASN A 82 6.92 8.45 7.15
CA ASN A 82 7.70 9.61 7.56
C ASN A 82 8.28 9.43 8.97
N THR A 83 7.48 8.89 9.91
CA THR A 83 7.95 8.58 11.27
C THR A 83 9.13 7.63 11.25
N VAL A 84 9.09 6.61 10.40
CA VAL A 84 10.18 5.64 10.26
C VAL A 84 11.44 6.30 9.67
N LEU A 85 11.32 6.95 8.51
CA LEU A 85 12.48 7.52 7.82
C LEU A 85 13.21 8.58 8.66
N PHE A 86 12.49 9.59 9.15
CA PHE A 86 13.07 10.62 9.99
C PHE A 86 13.48 10.09 11.36
N GLY A 87 12.71 9.14 11.91
CA GLY A 87 13.03 8.48 13.18
C GLY A 87 14.32 7.68 13.11
N ALA A 88 14.52 6.87 12.08
CA ALA A 88 15.73 6.08 11.88
C ALA A 88 16.96 6.99 11.68
N ALA A 89 16.86 7.99 10.81
CA ALA A 89 17.94 8.96 10.59
C ALA A 89 18.38 9.67 11.89
N ARG A 90 17.40 10.01 12.77
CA ARG A 90 17.71 10.64 14.08
C ARG A 90 18.30 9.65 15.08
N ALA A 91 17.70 8.45 15.20
CA ALA A 91 18.11 7.45 16.18
C ALA A 91 19.53 6.95 15.89
N LYS A 92 19.82 6.72 14.62
CA LYS A 92 21.08 6.10 14.15
C LYS A 92 22.15 7.10 13.70
N LYS A 93 21.97 8.38 13.90
CA LYS A 93 22.88 9.45 13.41
C LYS A 93 24.36 9.28 13.81
N ARG A 94 24.66 8.49 14.87
CA ARG A 94 26.02 8.17 15.31
C ARG A 94 26.54 6.85 14.73
N SER A 95 25.65 6.00 14.23
CA SER A 95 25.99 4.68 13.67
C SER A 95 26.22 4.74 12.17
N GLY A 96 25.60 5.71 11.49
CA GLY A 96 25.73 5.88 10.05
C GLY A 96 24.70 6.87 9.51
N LYS A 97 24.69 7.03 8.19
CA LYS A 97 23.79 7.96 7.48
C LYS A 97 23.24 7.41 6.17
N LYS A 98 23.55 6.15 5.83
CA LYS A 98 23.09 5.52 4.58
C LYS A 98 21.75 4.87 4.79
N ILE A 99 20.78 5.21 3.92
CA ILE A 99 19.43 4.64 3.89
C ILE A 99 19.21 4.04 2.50
N ILE A 100 18.78 2.80 2.46
CA ILE A 100 18.49 2.08 1.22
C ILE A 100 16.97 1.97 1.06
N VAL A 101 16.44 2.39 -0.10
CA VAL A 101 15.01 2.26 -0.44
C VAL A 101 14.88 1.60 -1.82
N SER A 102 13.73 1.00 -2.14
CA SER A 102 13.50 0.59 -3.52
C SER A 102 13.18 1.80 -4.41
N ALA A 103 13.51 1.73 -5.70
CA ALA A 103 13.21 2.79 -6.67
C ALA A 103 11.70 2.91 -6.97
N VAL A 104 10.90 1.93 -6.52
CA VAL A 104 9.48 1.81 -6.80
C VAL A 104 8.59 2.06 -5.58
N GLU A 105 9.16 2.63 -4.53
CA GLU A 105 8.42 2.99 -3.32
C GLU A 105 7.32 4.03 -3.59
N HIS A 106 6.34 4.05 -2.69
CA HIS A 106 5.33 5.12 -2.69
C HIS A 106 5.99 6.49 -2.41
N PRO A 107 5.45 7.61 -2.93
CA PRO A 107 5.96 8.96 -2.62
C PRO A 107 6.11 9.25 -1.12
N ALA A 108 5.33 8.58 -0.25
CA ALA A 108 5.46 8.68 1.21
C ALA A 108 6.82 8.20 1.77
N ILE A 109 7.58 7.41 0.99
CA ILE A 109 8.97 7.01 1.26
C ILE A 109 9.95 7.84 0.43
N LEU A 110 9.69 8.03 -0.88
CA LEU A 110 10.63 8.69 -1.78
C LEU A 110 10.83 10.18 -1.47
N GLU A 111 9.77 10.89 -1.08
CA GLU A 111 9.87 12.32 -0.75
C GLU A 111 10.62 12.57 0.58
N PRO A 112 10.31 11.85 1.70
CA PRO A 112 11.14 11.93 2.90
C PRO A 112 12.60 11.52 2.66
N ALA A 113 12.85 10.47 1.85
CA ALA A 113 14.19 10.06 1.49
C ALA A 113 14.94 11.20 0.76
N ARG A 114 14.29 11.87 -0.21
CA ARG A 114 14.86 13.03 -0.91
C ARG A 114 15.15 14.20 0.05
N MET A 115 14.27 14.43 1.03
CA MET A 115 14.51 15.45 2.06
C MET A 115 15.70 15.10 2.92
N LEU A 116 15.83 13.85 3.38
CA LEU A 116 16.97 13.36 4.15
C LEU A 116 18.28 13.45 3.35
N GLU A 117 18.23 13.20 2.04
CA GLU A 117 19.39 13.39 1.13
C GLU A 117 19.86 14.86 1.14
N SER A 118 18.93 15.83 1.08
CA SER A 118 19.24 17.26 1.20
C SER A 118 19.77 17.64 2.58
N MET A 119 19.50 16.84 3.62
CA MET A 119 20.02 17.01 4.98
C MET A 119 21.34 16.28 5.23
N GLY A 120 21.94 15.65 4.21
CA GLY A 120 23.26 15.01 4.26
C GLY A 120 23.25 13.51 4.53
N CYS A 121 22.09 12.84 4.47
CA CYS A 121 22.03 11.39 4.42
C CYS A 121 22.43 10.88 3.02
N GLU A 122 23.01 9.70 2.95
CA GLU A 122 23.22 8.97 1.71
C GLU A 122 21.99 8.13 1.40
N ILE A 123 21.32 8.40 0.27
CA ILE A 123 20.13 7.66 -0.15
C ILE A 123 20.45 6.81 -1.37
N VAL A 124 20.39 5.48 -1.19
CA VAL A 124 20.54 4.52 -2.27
C VAL A 124 19.18 4.00 -2.69
N ARG A 125 18.93 4.04 -4.01
CA ARG A 125 17.69 3.54 -4.62
C ARG A 125 17.97 2.25 -5.37
N ILE A 126 17.46 1.12 -4.86
CA ILE A 126 17.64 -0.19 -5.49
C ILE A 126 16.73 -0.31 -6.71
N GLY A 127 17.31 -0.64 -7.84
CA GLY A 127 16.60 -0.87 -9.09
C GLY A 127 15.68 -2.09 -9.04
N VAL A 128 14.87 -2.24 -10.09
CA VAL A 128 13.96 -3.38 -10.25
C VAL A 128 14.06 -3.94 -11.67
N ASP A 129 13.63 -5.18 -11.85
CA ASP A 129 13.48 -5.80 -13.14
C ASP A 129 12.19 -5.36 -13.86
N ARG A 130 11.94 -5.93 -15.06
CA ARG A 130 10.76 -5.64 -15.88
C ARG A 130 9.42 -6.14 -15.31
N LEU A 131 9.42 -6.85 -14.18
CA LEU A 131 8.25 -7.29 -13.41
C LEU A 131 8.20 -6.66 -12.02
N CYS A 132 9.03 -5.62 -11.80
CA CYS A 132 9.10 -4.86 -10.55
C CYS A 132 9.72 -5.64 -9.37
N HIS A 133 10.46 -6.74 -9.59
CA HIS A 133 11.22 -7.40 -8.54
C HIS A 133 12.50 -6.61 -8.24
N PRO A 134 12.86 -6.40 -6.96
CA PRO A 134 14.04 -5.63 -6.58
C PRO A 134 15.34 -6.34 -6.99
N ASP A 135 16.35 -5.58 -7.36
CA ASP A 135 17.69 -6.11 -7.64
C ASP A 135 18.38 -6.48 -6.30
N MET A 136 18.24 -7.74 -5.93
CA MET A 136 18.82 -8.29 -4.70
C MET A 136 20.35 -8.31 -4.71
N LYS A 137 20.98 -8.34 -5.91
CA LYS A 137 22.44 -8.27 -6.03
C LYS A 137 22.93 -6.85 -5.74
N GLN A 138 22.23 -5.85 -6.29
CA GLN A 138 22.50 -4.46 -5.98
C GLN A 138 22.29 -4.20 -4.48
N LEU A 139 21.18 -4.69 -3.90
CA LEU A 139 20.92 -4.53 -2.46
C LEU A 139 22.09 -5.11 -1.62
N ALA A 140 22.56 -6.31 -1.96
CA ALA A 140 23.68 -6.93 -1.26
C ALA A 140 24.98 -6.13 -1.38
N ALA A 141 25.27 -5.60 -2.58
CA ALA A 141 26.47 -4.82 -2.85
C ALA A 141 26.45 -3.43 -2.16
N GLU A 142 25.27 -2.88 -1.95
CA GLU A 142 25.07 -1.56 -1.33
C GLU A 142 25.08 -1.58 0.21
N LEU A 143 25.02 -2.75 0.85
CA LEU A 143 25.12 -2.86 2.30
C LEU A 143 26.53 -2.47 2.76
N THR A 144 26.60 -1.55 3.71
CA THR A 144 27.84 -1.10 4.34
C THR A 144 27.63 -0.90 5.84
N GLU A 145 28.69 -0.75 6.60
CA GLU A 145 28.61 -0.46 8.04
C GLU A 145 27.94 0.90 8.33
N ASP A 146 27.90 1.82 7.34
CA ASP A 146 27.22 3.12 7.41
C ASP A 146 25.70 3.02 7.13
N THR A 147 25.22 1.83 6.72
CA THR A 147 23.79 1.61 6.47
C THR A 147 23.01 1.54 7.78
N VAL A 148 21.94 2.34 7.90
CA VAL A 148 21.14 2.43 9.12
C VAL A 148 19.71 1.92 8.93
N LEU A 149 19.19 1.98 7.69
CA LEU A 149 17.82 1.58 7.36
C LEU A 149 17.75 1.00 5.95
N ILE A 150 17.01 -0.10 5.81
CA ILE A 150 16.49 -0.58 4.55
C ILE A 150 14.96 -0.40 4.61
N SER A 151 14.36 0.20 3.57
CA SER A 151 12.90 0.36 3.47
C SER A 151 12.43 -0.13 2.12
N VAL A 152 11.65 -1.23 2.13
CA VAL A 152 11.11 -1.86 0.92
C VAL A 152 9.64 -2.20 1.16
N MET A 153 8.76 -1.75 0.26
CA MET A 153 7.32 -2.01 0.37
C MET A 153 7.01 -3.52 0.30
N GLY A 154 5.89 -3.96 0.91
CA GLY A 154 5.50 -5.37 0.86
C GLY A 154 4.87 -5.76 -0.48
N VAL A 155 4.09 -4.86 -1.08
CA VAL A 155 3.43 -5.04 -2.39
C VAL A 155 3.45 -3.72 -3.14
N ASN A 156 3.87 -3.75 -4.40
CA ASN A 156 3.85 -2.56 -5.23
C ASN A 156 2.40 -2.17 -5.61
N ASN A 157 2.05 -0.91 -5.38
CA ASN A 157 0.70 -0.37 -5.56
C ASN A 157 0.27 -0.21 -7.02
N GLU A 158 1.19 -0.27 -7.98
CA GLU A 158 0.90 -0.13 -9.42
C GLU A 158 0.90 -1.47 -10.16
N THR A 159 1.85 -2.35 -9.87
CA THR A 159 2.01 -3.64 -10.55
C THR A 159 1.45 -4.82 -9.77
N GLY A 160 1.31 -4.69 -8.45
CA GLY A 160 0.92 -5.80 -7.58
C GLY A 160 2.05 -6.80 -7.32
N THR A 161 3.29 -6.45 -7.62
CA THR A 161 4.44 -7.31 -7.34
C THR A 161 4.64 -7.44 -5.84
N ILE A 162 4.68 -8.66 -5.34
CA ILE A 162 5.01 -8.99 -3.95
C ILE A 162 6.54 -8.95 -3.82
N MET A 163 7.04 -8.14 -2.90
CA MET A 163 8.47 -8.01 -2.66
C MET A 163 9.01 -9.15 -1.77
N PRO A 164 10.24 -9.61 -1.99
CA PRO A 164 10.84 -10.74 -1.27
C PRO A 164 11.33 -10.33 0.13
N ILE A 165 10.41 -9.91 1.00
CA ILE A 165 10.75 -9.42 2.36
C ILE A 165 11.52 -10.45 3.19
N PRO A 166 11.19 -11.76 3.17
CA PRO A 166 11.96 -12.76 3.91
C PRO A 166 13.43 -12.85 3.49
N GLU A 167 13.71 -12.74 2.18
CA GLU A 167 15.06 -12.77 1.62
C GLU A 167 15.83 -11.50 2.00
N ILE A 168 15.16 -10.34 2.04
CA ILE A 168 15.74 -9.07 2.48
C ILE A 168 16.07 -9.14 3.97
N VAL A 169 15.18 -9.70 4.81
CA VAL A 169 15.46 -9.95 6.24
C VAL A 169 16.72 -10.79 6.39
N LYS A 170 16.77 -11.93 5.68
CA LYS A 170 17.93 -12.83 5.76
C LYS A 170 19.23 -12.11 5.36
N LEU A 171 19.22 -11.39 4.24
CA LEU A 171 20.37 -10.66 3.75
C LEU A 171 20.88 -9.62 4.78
N ARG A 172 19.96 -8.82 5.36
CA ARG A 172 20.24 -7.84 6.38
C ARG A 172 20.78 -8.48 7.66
N ASP A 173 20.18 -9.58 8.11
CA ASP A 173 20.59 -10.27 9.35
C ASP A 173 21.96 -10.93 9.21
N ASP A 174 22.26 -11.52 8.04
CA ASP A 174 23.56 -12.09 7.74
C ASP A 174 24.64 -10.99 7.75
N PHE A 175 24.35 -9.82 7.15
CA PHE A 175 25.25 -8.66 7.16
C PHE A 175 25.46 -8.12 8.59
N ASN A 176 24.37 -7.89 9.35
CA ASN A 176 24.45 -7.43 10.74
C ASN A 176 25.32 -8.34 11.60
N ARG A 177 25.17 -9.67 11.44
CA ARG A 177 25.95 -10.67 12.19
C ARG A 177 27.43 -10.67 11.81
N ALA A 178 27.72 -10.52 10.51
CA ALA A 178 29.09 -10.54 10.00
C ALA A 178 29.90 -9.29 10.39
N HIS A 179 29.23 -8.14 10.47
CA HIS A 179 29.87 -6.83 10.64
C HIS A 179 29.59 -6.16 12.00
N GLY A 180 28.79 -6.80 12.88
CA GLY A 180 28.42 -6.23 14.18
C GLY A 180 27.55 -4.97 14.07
N THR A 181 26.82 -4.82 12.98
CA THR A 181 25.92 -3.68 12.72
C THR A 181 24.51 -3.93 13.26
N ASP A 182 23.68 -2.89 13.28
CA ASP A 182 22.26 -2.96 13.68
C ASP A 182 21.44 -2.16 12.64
N ILE A 183 21.44 -2.66 11.39
CA ILE A 183 20.66 -2.09 10.29
C ILE A 183 19.18 -2.43 10.55
N TRP A 184 18.31 -1.42 10.54
CA TRP A 184 16.87 -1.62 10.68
C TRP A 184 16.21 -1.92 9.34
N LEU A 185 15.12 -2.71 9.39
CA LEU A 185 14.30 -3.03 8.23
C LEU A 185 12.87 -2.54 8.43
N HIS A 186 12.41 -1.72 7.50
CA HIS A 186 11.04 -1.25 7.39
C HIS A 186 10.38 -1.81 6.14
N SER A 187 9.08 -2.11 6.23
CA SER A 187 8.24 -2.42 5.07
C SER A 187 6.97 -1.60 5.08
N ASP A 188 6.74 -0.81 4.03
CA ASP A 188 5.41 -0.24 3.74
C ASP A 188 4.48 -1.37 3.28
N CYS A 189 3.61 -1.82 4.19
CA CYS A 189 2.63 -2.86 3.95
C CYS A 189 1.22 -2.33 3.68
N VAL A 190 1.07 -1.07 3.33
CA VAL A 190 -0.23 -0.43 3.02
C VAL A 190 -0.98 -1.18 1.91
N GLN A 191 -0.29 -1.70 0.91
CA GLN A 191 -0.91 -2.53 -0.14
C GLN A 191 -0.85 -4.04 0.14
N ALA A 192 -0.06 -4.47 1.11
CA ALA A 192 0.14 -5.87 1.46
C ALA A 192 -0.89 -6.36 2.50
N PHE A 193 -1.16 -5.55 3.54
CA PHE A 193 -2.02 -5.93 4.64
C PHE A 193 -3.45 -6.25 4.18
N GLY A 194 -3.95 -7.42 4.58
CA GLY A 194 -5.27 -7.92 4.18
C GLY A 194 -5.38 -8.41 2.73
N LYS A 195 -4.25 -8.45 1.97
CA LYS A 195 -4.19 -8.89 0.56
C LYS A 195 -3.13 -9.95 0.29
N ILE A 196 -2.14 -10.08 1.17
CA ILE A 196 -1.20 -11.20 1.27
C ILE A 196 -1.04 -11.57 2.75
N PRO A 197 -0.57 -12.78 3.08
CA PRO A 197 -0.28 -13.14 4.47
C PRO A 197 0.84 -12.28 5.05
N ILE A 198 0.55 -11.54 6.13
CA ILE A 198 1.55 -10.87 6.96
C ILE A 198 1.49 -11.50 8.34
N ASP A 199 2.56 -12.17 8.73
CA ASP A 199 2.71 -12.81 10.04
C ASP A 199 4.10 -12.51 10.58
N LEU A 200 4.17 -11.65 11.60
CA LEU A 200 5.41 -11.22 12.24
C LEU A 200 6.11 -12.33 13.04
N ALA A 201 5.40 -13.45 13.30
CA ALA A 201 5.99 -14.63 13.88
C ALA A 201 6.55 -15.62 12.82
N ARG A 202 6.28 -15.40 11.51
CA ARG A 202 6.65 -16.30 10.42
C ARG A 202 7.17 -15.56 9.18
N SER A 203 6.27 -15.20 8.25
CA SER A 203 6.63 -14.64 6.93
C SER A 203 7.28 -13.26 6.99
N TYR A 204 7.03 -12.50 8.05
CA TYR A 204 7.63 -11.18 8.30
C TYR A 204 8.51 -11.16 9.57
N LEU A 205 8.91 -12.35 10.04
CA LEU A 205 9.84 -12.46 11.18
C LEU A 205 11.15 -11.74 10.84
N GLY A 206 11.57 -10.85 11.74
CA GLY A 206 12.80 -10.05 11.57
C GLY A 206 12.57 -8.67 10.97
N VAL A 207 11.37 -8.34 10.47
CA VAL A 207 11.05 -6.95 10.11
C VAL A 207 10.92 -6.11 11.38
N ASP A 208 11.54 -4.93 11.38
CA ASP A 208 11.59 -4.06 12.57
C ASP A 208 10.41 -3.10 12.64
N MET A 209 9.92 -2.64 11.50
CA MET A 209 8.82 -1.67 11.40
C MET A 209 7.94 -1.96 10.20
N ILE A 210 6.62 -1.77 10.36
CA ILE A 210 5.63 -1.95 9.28
C ILE A 210 4.63 -0.79 9.31
N SER A 211 4.42 -0.16 8.15
CA SER A 211 3.39 0.87 7.96
C SER A 211 2.10 0.29 7.41
N LEU A 212 0.96 0.72 7.95
CA LEU A 212 -0.38 0.29 7.56
C LEU A 212 -1.32 1.48 7.32
N SER A 213 -2.37 1.26 6.52
CA SER A 213 -3.44 2.25 6.29
C SER A 213 -4.81 1.57 6.21
N ALA A 214 -5.76 2.05 7.01
CA ALA A 214 -7.07 1.43 7.15
C ALA A 214 -7.90 1.47 5.86
N HIS A 215 -7.82 2.58 5.10
CA HIS A 215 -8.65 2.76 3.90
C HIS A 215 -8.27 1.85 2.73
N LYS A 216 -7.21 1.06 2.83
CA LYS A 216 -6.84 0.05 1.82
C LYS A 216 -7.44 -1.33 2.11
N ILE A 217 -8.07 -1.49 3.28
CA ILE A 217 -8.74 -2.71 3.74
C ILE A 217 -10.18 -2.44 4.15
N HIS A 218 -10.86 -1.54 3.47
CA HIS A 218 -12.26 -1.16 3.72
C HIS A 218 -12.50 -0.51 5.10
N GLY A 219 -11.45 0.04 5.69
CA GLY A 219 -11.48 0.84 6.92
C GLY A 219 -11.62 2.35 6.65
N PRO A 220 -11.62 3.17 7.70
CA PRO A 220 -11.76 4.61 7.57
C PRO A 220 -10.53 5.28 6.95
N LYS A 221 -10.79 6.34 6.16
CA LYS A 221 -9.75 7.30 5.79
C LYS A 221 -9.29 8.07 7.03
N GLY A 222 -8.04 8.57 7.02
CA GLY A 222 -7.50 9.32 8.16
C GLY A 222 -7.07 8.43 9.33
N MET A 223 -6.86 7.12 9.08
CA MET A 223 -6.31 6.16 10.05
C MET A 223 -5.22 5.31 9.43
N GLY A 224 -4.10 5.22 10.13
CA GLY A 224 -2.99 4.33 9.88
C GLY A 224 -2.51 3.67 11.16
N ALA A 225 -1.52 2.80 11.02
CA ALA A 225 -0.80 2.23 12.15
C ALA A 225 0.66 1.96 11.78
N LEU A 226 1.51 2.02 12.79
CA LEU A 226 2.93 1.69 12.70
C LEU A 226 3.22 0.57 13.70
N TYR A 227 3.69 -0.58 13.19
CA TYR A 227 4.34 -1.59 14.01
C TYR A 227 5.79 -1.20 14.24
N VAL A 228 6.23 -1.30 15.48
CA VAL A 228 7.63 -1.10 15.87
C VAL A 228 8.02 -2.26 16.78
N ARG A 229 8.99 -3.05 16.38
CA ARG A 229 9.50 -4.21 17.13
C ARG A 229 9.88 -3.81 18.55
N LYS A 230 9.47 -4.61 19.52
CA LYS A 230 9.82 -4.39 20.94
C LYS A 230 11.34 -4.23 21.15
N GLY A 231 11.71 -3.23 21.90
CA GLY A 231 13.10 -2.88 22.18
C GLY A 231 13.76 -1.94 21.16
N LEU A 232 13.09 -1.63 20.04
CA LEU A 232 13.53 -0.61 19.12
C LEU A 232 13.05 0.77 19.59
N HIS A 233 13.97 1.72 19.73
CA HIS A 233 13.67 3.07 20.20
C HIS A 233 13.59 4.04 19.03
N LEU A 234 12.40 4.20 18.47
CA LEU A 234 12.12 5.15 17.40
C LEU A 234 11.75 6.52 18.02
N PRO A 235 12.48 7.62 17.72
CA PRO A 235 12.11 8.94 18.20
C PRO A 235 10.76 9.41 17.63
N ALA A 236 9.96 10.07 18.48
CA ALA A 236 8.68 10.63 18.06
C ALA A 236 8.83 11.61 16.88
N PHE A 237 7.92 11.51 15.92
CA PHE A 237 7.78 12.47 14.83
C PHE A 237 6.83 13.62 15.23
N LEU A 238 5.70 13.29 15.87
CA LEU A 238 4.75 14.28 16.42
C LEU A 238 4.90 14.39 17.93
N LEU A 239 5.40 15.52 18.39
CA LEU A 239 5.63 15.82 19.80
C LEU A 239 4.39 16.45 20.43
N GLY A 240 4.15 16.22 21.75
CA GLY A 240 3.02 16.79 22.48
C GLY A 240 2.72 16.06 23.79
N GLY A 241 1.45 15.73 24.03
CA GLY A 241 0.92 15.22 25.30
C GLY A 241 1.23 13.76 25.64
N GLY A 242 2.08 13.07 24.86
CA GLY A 242 2.56 11.72 25.20
C GLY A 242 1.60 10.58 24.84
N GLN A 243 0.55 10.83 24.06
CA GLN A 243 -0.33 9.77 23.54
C GLN A 243 0.48 8.76 22.73
N GLU A 244 -0.12 7.60 22.44
CA GLU A 244 0.57 6.50 21.76
C GLU A 244 1.96 6.22 22.37
N ARG A 245 2.03 6.18 23.70
CA ARG A 245 3.25 5.87 24.47
C ARG A 245 4.44 6.77 24.09
N HIS A 246 4.17 8.07 23.91
CA HIS A 246 5.13 9.13 23.53
C HIS A 246 5.69 9.02 22.09
N LEU A 247 5.24 8.08 21.26
CA LEU A 247 5.67 8.01 19.87
C LEU A 247 4.89 8.96 18.95
N ARG A 248 3.57 9.12 19.24
CA ARG A 248 2.68 9.94 18.42
C ARG A 248 1.69 10.69 19.28
N SER A 249 1.94 11.95 19.53
CA SER A 249 1.09 12.80 20.37
C SER A 249 -0.13 13.33 19.62
N GLY A 250 -1.15 13.72 20.37
CA GLY A 250 -2.44 14.23 19.90
C GLY A 250 -3.58 13.32 20.35
N THR A 251 -4.73 13.92 20.65
CA THR A 251 -5.92 13.16 21.08
C THR A 251 -6.25 12.06 20.09
N GLU A 252 -6.45 10.86 20.59
CA GLU A 252 -6.71 9.68 19.77
C GLU A 252 -8.06 9.80 19.04
N ASN A 253 -8.05 9.49 17.75
CA ASN A 253 -9.26 9.39 16.93
C ASN A 253 -10.02 8.10 17.28
N THR A 254 -10.71 8.10 18.45
CA THR A 254 -11.39 6.92 19.01
C THR A 254 -12.30 6.23 17.98
N PRO A 255 -13.23 6.93 17.29
CA PRO A 255 -14.07 6.27 16.28
C PRO A 255 -13.26 5.67 15.13
N GLY A 256 -12.24 6.38 14.65
CA GLY A 256 -11.38 5.89 13.57
C GLY A 256 -10.56 4.68 13.97
N ILE A 257 -10.02 4.64 15.19
CA ILE A 257 -9.25 3.51 15.73
C ILE A 257 -10.15 2.27 15.85
N ILE A 258 -11.35 2.42 16.40
CA ILE A 258 -12.34 1.33 16.54
C ILE A 258 -12.72 0.81 15.13
N GLY A 259 -12.96 1.73 14.19
CA GLY A 259 -13.22 1.38 12.78
C GLY A 259 -12.05 0.63 12.13
N PHE A 260 -10.80 1.02 12.41
CA PHE A 260 -9.64 0.30 11.88
C PHE A 260 -9.52 -1.11 12.46
N GLY A 261 -9.73 -1.28 13.78
CA GLY A 261 -9.78 -2.59 14.42
C GLY A 261 -10.84 -3.48 13.80
N LYS A 262 -12.04 -2.94 13.52
CA LYS A 262 -13.14 -3.68 12.86
C LYS A 262 -12.79 -4.04 11.41
N ALA A 263 -12.16 -3.14 10.67
CA ALA A 263 -11.70 -3.43 9.31
C ALA A 263 -10.63 -4.53 9.28
N ALA A 264 -9.68 -4.52 10.23
CA ALA A 264 -8.66 -5.57 10.36
C ALA A 264 -9.28 -6.93 10.70
N GLU A 265 -10.26 -6.97 11.62
CA GLU A 265 -11.01 -8.20 11.92
C GLU A 265 -11.66 -8.78 10.66
N LEU A 266 -12.36 -7.93 9.88
CA LEU A 266 -13.04 -8.37 8.66
C LEU A 266 -12.04 -8.75 7.56
N ALA A 267 -10.92 -8.03 7.45
CA ALA A 267 -9.88 -8.31 6.45
C ALA A 267 -9.19 -9.67 6.68
N THR A 268 -9.12 -10.15 7.92
CA THR A 268 -8.53 -11.44 8.26
C THR A 268 -9.54 -12.59 8.40
N ARG A 269 -10.83 -12.26 8.56
CA ARG A 269 -11.91 -13.25 8.54
C ARG A 269 -12.07 -13.79 7.12
N ASN A 270 -12.12 -15.12 6.98
CA ASN A 270 -12.25 -15.80 5.68
C ASN A 270 -11.18 -15.33 4.66
N PHE A 271 -9.96 -15.10 5.13
CA PHE A 271 -8.87 -14.51 4.38
C PHE A 271 -8.66 -15.19 3.01
N ASP A 272 -8.55 -16.53 2.99
CA ASP A 272 -8.31 -17.29 1.77
C ASP A 272 -9.45 -17.15 0.76
N ALA A 273 -10.71 -17.16 1.20
CA ALA A 273 -11.86 -16.98 0.34
C ALA A 273 -11.90 -15.57 -0.28
N ARG A 274 -11.50 -14.54 0.48
CA ARG A 274 -11.39 -13.16 -0.01
C ARG A 274 -10.28 -13.02 -1.06
N LEU A 275 -9.13 -13.63 -0.81
CA LEU A 275 -8.02 -13.64 -1.78
C LEU A 275 -8.42 -14.39 -3.05
N GLU A 276 -9.14 -15.52 -2.93
CA GLU A 276 -9.59 -16.29 -4.08
C GLU A 276 -10.59 -15.51 -4.94
N ALA A 277 -11.53 -14.79 -4.34
CA ALA A 277 -12.45 -13.93 -5.06
C ALA A 277 -11.70 -12.89 -5.93
N MET A 278 -10.71 -12.22 -5.35
CA MET A 278 -9.86 -11.26 -6.10
C MET A 278 -9.05 -11.98 -7.19
N ARG A 279 -8.47 -13.15 -6.89
CA ARG A 279 -7.66 -13.93 -7.84
C ARG A 279 -8.46 -14.38 -9.06
N VAL A 280 -9.70 -14.84 -8.85
CA VAL A 280 -10.61 -15.27 -9.91
C VAL A 280 -10.94 -14.10 -10.83
N CYS A 281 -11.35 -12.94 -10.29
CA CYS A 281 -11.62 -11.73 -11.07
C CYS A 281 -10.38 -11.24 -11.84
N ARG A 282 -9.22 -11.18 -11.18
CA ARG A 282 -7.95 -10.79 -11.81
C ARG A 282 -7.57 -11.71 -12.96
N LYS A 283 -7.66 -13.02 -12.75
CA LYS A 283 -7.33 -14.04 -13.76
C LYS A 283 -8.27 -13.96 -14.95
N PHE A 284 -9.57 -13.80 -14.70
CA PHE A 284 -10.57 -13.66 -15.76
C PHE A 284 -10.26 -12.45 -16.65
N LEU A 285 -10.09 -11.27 -16.06
CA LEU A 285 -9.84 -10.03 -16.81
C LEU A 285 -8.50 -10.11 -17.58
N LEU A 286 -7.45 -10.67 -16.97
CA LEU A 286 -6.16 -10.88 -17.61
C LEU A 286 -6.28 -11.77 -18.86
N ASN A 287 -6.99 -12.91 -18.76
CA ASN A 287 -7.17 -13.84 -19.88
C ASN A 287 -8.01 -13.19 -21.00
N ALA A 288 -9.12 -12.56 -20.65
CA ALA A 288 -9.96 -11.84 -21.61
C ALA A 288 -9.15 -10.75 -22.38
N CYS A 289 -8.29 -10.00 -21.67
CA CYS A 289 -7.42 -9.02 -22.33
C CYS A 289 -6.41 -9.68 -23.27
N LYS A 290 -5.79 -10.81 -22.89
CA LYS A 290 -4.82 -11.54 -23.71
C LYS A 290 -5.44 -12.16 -24.95
N ASP A 291 -6.63 -12.72 -24.80
CA ASP A 291 -7.29 -13.47 -25.89
C ASP A 291 -7.97 -12.53 -26.89
N GLU A 292 -8.43 -11.37 -26.45
CA GLU A 292 -9.32 -10.51 -27.24
C GLU A 292 -8.72 -9.17 -27.67
N ILE A 293 -7.61 -8.73 -27.07
CA ILE A 293 -6.98 -7.44 -27.33
C ILE A 293 -5.53 -7.66 -27.75
N ALA A 294 -5.23 -7.46 -29.02
CA ALA A 294 -3.86 -7.52 -29.52
C ALA A 294 -2.99 -6.40 -28.95
N ASP A 295 -1.67 -6.47 -29.13
CA ASP A 295 -0.69 -5.44 -28.79
C ASP A 295 -0.86 -4.91 -27.35
N ILE A 296 -0.90 -5.83 -26.39
CA ILE A 296 -0.86 -5.51 -24.97
C ILE A 296 0.46 -5.96 -24.35
N ARG A 297 0.86 -5.28 -23.28
CA ARG A 297 1.92 -5.74 -22.37
C ARG A 297 1.35 -5.86 -20.97
N VAL A 298 1.48 -7.03 -20.37
CA VAL A 298 1.17 -7.25 -18.95
C VAL A 298 2.38 -6.80 -18.11
N ASN A 299 2.17 -5.82 -17.23
CA ASN A 299 3.21 -5.26 -16.37
C ASN A 299 3.25 -5.91 -14.99
N SER A 300 2.19 -6.60 -14.61
CA SER A 300 2.10 -7.36 -13.36
C SER A 300 2.71 -8.76 -13.50
N PRO A 301 3.30 -9.32 -12.44
CA PRO A 301 3.65 -10.74 -12.40
C PRO A 301 2.42 -11.64 -12.63
N GLN A 302 2.66 -12.87 -13.09
CA GLN A 302 1.61 -13.85 -13.39
C GLN A 302 1.81 -15.17 -12.63
N ASP A 303 2.81 -15.22 -11.76
CA ASP A 303 3.20 -16.32 -10.88
C ASP A 303 2.82 -16.02 -9.41
N GLU A 304 3.43 -16.73 -8.48
CA GLU A 304 3.20 -16.59 -7.04
C GLU A 304 3.62 -15.22 -6.47
N THR A 305 4.42 -14.45 -7.20
CA THR A 305 4.79 -13.07 -6.81
C THR A 305 3.72 -12.05 -7.14
N ALA A 306 2.59 -12.47 -7.70
CA ALA A 306 1.47 -11.62 -8.04
C ALA A 306 0.47 -11.46 -6.89
N CYS A 307 0.33 -10.24 -6.36
CA CYS A 307 -0.76 -9.92 -5.46
C CYS A 307 -2.12 -10.02 -6.20
N PRO A 308 -3.11 -10.74 -5.63
CA PRO A 308 -4.38 -10.96 -6.31
C PRO A 308 -5.21 -9.68 -6.52
N SER A 309 -4.92 -8.62 -5.77
CA SER A 309 -5.70 -7.38 -5.80
C SER A 309 -5.30 -6.38 -6.88
N VAL A 310 -4.22 -6.62 -7.66
CA VAL A 310 -3.72 -5.65 -8.65
C VAL A 310 -3.38 -6.32 -9.97
N LEU A 311 -3.75 -5.65 -11.06
CA LEU A 311 -3.37 -6.00 -12.42
C LEU A 311 -3.05 -4.72 -13.20
N ASN A 312 -1.87 -4.66 -13.80
CA ASN A 312 -1.44 -3.55 -14.64
C ASN A 312 -1.17 -4.04 -16.06
N ILE A 313 -1.83 -3.41 -17.03
CA ILE A 313 -1.69 -3.74 -18.45
C ILE A 313 -1.51 -2.46 -19.26
N SER A 314 -0.52 -2.45 -20.14
CA SER A 314 -0.34 -1.41 -21.16
C SER A 314 -1.04 -1.81 -22.45
N PHE A 315 -1.91 -0.95 -22.96
CA PHE A 315 -2.62 -1.11 -24.23
C PHE A 315 -1.91 -0.26 -25.29
N LEU A 316 -0.99 -0.86 -26.05
CA LEU A 316 -0.15 -0.13 -27.00
C LEU A 316 -0.98 0.56 -28.09
N GLY A 317 -0.57 1.76 -28.45
CA GLY A 317 -1.30 2.58 -29.42
C GLY A 317 -2.55 3.27 -28.88
N THR A 318 -2.68 3.30 -27.52
CA THR A 318 -3.74 4.07 -26.82
C THR A 318 -3.12 4.95 -25.74
N ARG A 319 -3.94 5.86 -25.21
CA ARG A 319 -3.58 6.69 -24.03
C ARG A 319 -4.41 6.26 -22.84
N GLY A 320 -3.75 5.89 -21.74
CA GLY A 320 -4.38 5.39 -20.52
C GLY A 320 -5.44 6.36 -19.96
N GLU A 321 -5.15 7.68 -19.93
CA GLU A 321 -6.11 8.70 -19.49
C GLU A 321 -7.39 8.71 -20.35
N VAL A 322 -7.24 8.54 -21.67
CA VAL A 322 -8.40 8.52 -22.58
C VAL A 322 -9.21 7.23 -22.38
N LEU A 323 -8.55 6.10 -22.17
CA LEU A 323 -9.22 4.84 -21.84
C LEU A 323 -9.95 4.93 -20.51
N LEU A 324 -9.31 5.50 -19.48
CA LEU A 324 -9.91 5.71 -18.15
C LEU A 324 -11.22 6.50 -18.26
N HIS A 325 -11.20 7.68 -18.90
CA HIS A 325 -12.40 8.51 -19.04
C HIS A 325 -13.48 7.86 -19.92
N THR A 326 -13.08 7.01 -20.88
CA THR A 326 -14.05 6.26 -21.69
C THR A 326 -14.73 5.18 -20.87
N LEU A 327 -13.99 4.44 -20.08
CA LEU A 327 -14.52 3.41 -19.17
C LEU A 327 -15.42 4.02 -18.08
N GLU A 328 -15.05 5.21 -17.56
CA GLU A 328 -15.87 5.96 -16.60
C GLU A 328 -17.25 6.32 -17.18
N GLN A 329 -17.35 6.62 -18.47
CA GLN A 329 -18.65 6.86 -19.14
C GLN A 329 -19.57 5.64 -19.08
N ASP A 330 -18.99 4.43 -19.10
CA ASP A 330 -19.67 3.15 -18.93
C ASP A 330 -19.80 2.71 -17.46
N GLY A 331 -19.41 3.57 -16.49
CA GLY A 331 -19.50 3.28 -15.05
C GLY A 331 -18.38 2.38 -14.52
N ILE A 332 -17.27 2.23 -15.26
CA ILE A 332 -16.11 1.42 -14.87
C ILE A 332 -15.00 2.35 -14.41
N TYR A 333 -14.59 2.22 -13.14
CA TYR A 333 -13.61 3.08 -12.52
C TYR A 333 -12.27 2.33 -12.37
N VAL A 334 -11.25 2.81 -13.08
CA VAL A 334 -9.88 2.28 -13.10
C VAL A 334 -8.88 3.40 -12.81
N SER A 335 -7.59 3.08 -12.76
CA SER A 335 -6.54 4.10 -12.58
C SER A 335 -5.48 4.00 -13.66
N THR A 336 -4.79 5.12 -13.89
CA THR A 336 -3.49 5.13 -14.59
C THR A 336 -2.37 5.22 -13.55
N GLY A 337 -1.19 4.68 -13.83
CA GLY A 337 -0.03 4.78 -12.92
C GLY A 337 0.36 6.22 -12.56
N SER A 338 -0.08 7.21 -13.34
CA SER A 338 0.18 8.64 -13.13
C SER A 338 -0.83 9.34 -12.21
N ALA A 339 -1.92 8.69 -11.78
CA ALA A 339 -3.00 9.35 -11.04
C ALA A 339 -2.56 9.94 -9.68
N CYS A 340 -1.51 9.41 -9.04
CA CYS A 340 -0.95 9.97 -7.80
C CYS A 340 0.02 11.14 -8.05
N SER A 341 0.46 11.38 -9.28
CA SER A 341 1.38 12.46 -9.67
C SER A 341 0.69 13.66 -10.31
N SER A 342 -0.64 13.69 -10.37
CA SER A 342 -1.45 14.74 -11.01
C SER A 342 -1.29 16.12 -10.39
N ASN A 343 -0.72 16.25 -9.19
CA ASN A 343 -0.43 17.54 -8.55
C ASN A 343 0.99 18.08 -8.84
N HIS A 344 1.85 17.32 -9.50
CA HIS A 344 3.14 17.80 -9.97
C HIS A 344 3.29 17.42 -11.44
N ALA A 345 3.34 18.45 -12.29
CA ALA A 345 3.53 18.36 -13.73
C ALA A 345 4.88 17.69 -14.10
N SER A 346 5.07 16.41 -13.77
CA SER A 346 6.15 15.63 -14.33
C SER A 346 5.65 15.00 -15.63
N ALA A 347 6.10 15.54 -16.74
CA ALA A 347 5.84 15.04 -18.10
C ALA A 347 6.36 13.61 -18.36
N LYS A 348 6.68 12.82 -17.32
CA LYS A 348 7.38 11.53 -17.43
C LYS A 348 6.55 10.30 -17.08
N GLY A 349 5.26 10.43 -16.73
CA GLY A 349 4.41 9.27 -16.38
C GLY A 349 4.78 8.60 -15.04
N SER A 350 4.40 7.32 -14.85
CA SER A 350 4.67 6.54 -13.64
C SER A 350 6.17 6.34 -13.40
N HIS A 351 6.66 6.70 -12.20
CA HIS A 351 8.04 6.42 -11.79
C HIS A 351 8.31 4.92 -11.65
N VAL A 352 7.30 4.13 -11.25
CA VAL A 352 7.39 2.66 -11.14
C VAL A 352 7.65 2.04 -12.51
N LEU A 353 6.80 2.35 -13.50
CA LEU A 353 6.94 1.81 -14.85
C LEU A 353 8.23 2.30 -15.54
N ASN A 354 8.67 3.52 -15.24
CA ASN A 354 9.98 4.02 -15.67
C ASN A 354 11.14 3.22 -15.04
N ALA A 355 11.08 2.95 -13.73
CA ALA A 355 12.10 2.15 -13.04
C ALA A 355 12.18 0.72 -13.56
N MET A 356 11.05 0.14 -14.01
CA MET A 356 10.99 -1.17 -14.67
C MET A 356 11.56 -1.16 -16.10
N GLY A 357 11.99 -0.01 -16.62
CA GLY A 357 12.54 0.12 -17.98
C GLY A 357 11.51 0.02 -19.10
N LEU A 358 10.24 0.39 -18.82
CA LEU A 358 9.22 0.47 -19.86
C LEU A 358 9.45 1.67 -20.78
N SER A 359 9.14 1.49 -22.07
CA SER A 359 9.18 2.59 -23.04
C SER A 359 8.05 3.61 -22.78
N PRO A 360 8.22 4.86 -23.24
CA PRO A 360 7.17 5.88 -23.12
C PRO A 360 5.80 5.44 -23.67
N LYS A 361 5.78 4.66 -24.77
CA LYS A 361 4.55 4.13 -25.36
C LYS A 361 3.87 3.07 -24.49
N GLU A 362 4.66 2.23 -23.79
CA GLU A 362 4.14 1.25 -22.85
C GLU A 362 3.56 1.97 -21.62
N ILE A 363 4.24 3.01 -21.11
CA ILE A 363 3.79 3.78 -19.96
C ILE A 363 2.51 4.58 -20.29
N GLU A 364 2.47 5.20 -21.47
CA GLU A 364 1.33 6.02 -21.90
C GLU A 364 0.03 5.21 -21.97
N GLY A 365 0.10 3.94 -22.42
CA GLY A 365 -1.06 3.04 -22.54
C GLY A 365 -1.41 2.26 -21.28
N ALA A 366 -0.72 2.47 -20.15
CA ALA A 366 -0.88 1.66 -18.95
C ALA A 366 -2.18 1.98 -18.18
N ILE A 367 -2.92 0.92 -17.83
CA ILE A 367 -4.08 0.95 -16.94
C ILE A 367 -3.83 0.00 -15.78
N ARG A 368 -4.12 0.46 -14.57
CA ARG A 368 -4.17 -0.37 -13.36
C ARG A 368 -5.62 -0.70 -13.03
N PHE A 369 -5.90 -1.98 -12.92
CA PHE A 369 -7.14 -2.53 -12.35
C PHE A 369 -6.83 -3.02 -10.95
N SER A 370 -7.66 -2.69 -9.97
CA SER A 370 -7.46 -3.18 -8.62
C SER A 370 -8.76 -3.66 -8.00
N PHE A 371 -8.68 -4.89 -7.51
CA PHE A 371 -9.83 -5.72 -7.12
C PHE A 371 -10.05 -5.72 -5.61
N SER A 372 -11.29 -5.99 -5.22
CA SER A 372 -11.68 -6.36 -3.87
C SER A 372 -12.54 -7.63 -3.93
N GLU A 373 -12.87 -8.19 -2.77
CA GLU A 373 -13.79 -9.34 -2.66
C GLU A 373 -15.21 -9.08 -3.14
N PHE A 374 -15.58 -7.82 -3.39
CA PHE A 374 -16.89 -7.44 -3.88
C PHE A 374 -17.03 -7.46 -5.40
N ASN A 375 -15.91 -7.57 -6.11
CA ASN A 375 -15.96 -7.66 -7.56
C ASN A 375 -16.46 -9.03 -8.01
N THR A 376 -17.21 -9.09 -9.12
CA THR A 376 -17.81 -10.30 -9.66
C THR A 376 -17.30 -10.61 -11.07
N ILE A 377 -17.51 -11.84 -11.52
CA ILE A 377 -17.16 -12.26 -12.90
C ILE A 377 -17.98 -11.48 -13.92
N GLU A 378 -19.26 -11.24 -13.67
CA GLU A 378 -20.13 -10.46 -14.55
C GLU A 378 -19.66 -8.99 -14.69
N GLU A 379 -19.00 -8.45 -13.66
CA GLU A 379 -18.34 -7.16 -13.76
C GLU A 379 -17.08 -7.24 -14.64
N MET A 380 -16.34 -8.34 -14.56
CA MET A 380 -15.15 -8.55 -15.40
C MET A 380 -15.49 -8.78 -16.87
N GLU A 381 -16.55 -9.53 -17.15
CA GLU A 381 -17.09 -9.71 -18.53
C GLU A 381 -17.48 -8.36 -19.13
N TYR A 382 -18.24 -7.56 -18.39
CA TYR A 382 -18.64 -6.23 -18.80
C TYR A 382 -17.43 -5.31 -19.03
N THR A 383 -16.47 -5.34 -18.12
CA THR A 383 -15.24 -4.54 -18.23
C THR A 383 -14.43 -4.94 -19.46
N ALA A 384 -14.25 -6.22 -19.72
CA ALA A 384 -13.52 -6.73 -20.87
C ALA A 384 -14.17 -6.30 -22.21
N GLU A 385 -15.51 -6.41 -22.31
CA GLU A 385 -16.27 -5.95 -23.48
C GLU A 385 -16.03 -4.46 -23.76
N LYS A 386 -16.23 -3.60 -22.75
CA LYS A 386 -16.08 -2.14 -22.88
C LYS A 386 -14.65 -1.74 -23.19
N LEU A 387 -13.69 -2.35 -22.51
CA LEU A 387 -12.27 -2.10 -22.72
C LEU A 387 -11.83 -2.46 -24.16
N LYS A 388 -12.25 -3.62 -24.67
CA LYS A 388 -12.01 -4.06 -26.05
C LYS A 388 -12.58 -3.07 -27.07
N ALA A 389 -13.80 -2.61 -26.85
CA ALA A 389 -14.45 -1.62 -27.71
C ALA A 389 -13.70 -0.29 -27.71
N ALA A 390 -13.32 0.20 -26.53
CA ALA A 390 -12.56 1.45 -26.36
C ALA A 390 -11.17 1.37 -27.05
N VAL A 391 -10.40 0.31 -26.80
CA VAL A 391 -9.07 0.11 -27.42
C VAL A 391 -9.17 0.08 -28.93
N ARG A 392 -10.12 -0.69 -29.49
CA ARG A 392 -10.35 -0.75 -30.96
C ARG A 392 -10.69 0.62 -31.55
N ARG A 393 -11.55 1.39 -30.86
CA ARG A 393 -11.95 2.73 -31.29
C ARG A 393 -10.74 3.68 -31.36
N PHE A 394 -9.92 3.73 -30.31
CA PHE A 394 -8.80 4.68 -30.25
C PHE A 394 -7.65 4.32 -31.17
N ARG A 395 -7.35 3.04 -31.37
CA ARG A 395 -6.34 2.61 -32.37
C ARG A 395 -6.73 2.99 -33.79
N ARG A 396 -8.02 2.90 -34.16
CA ARG A 396 -8.50 3.36 -35.47
C ARG A 396 -8.32 4.86 -35.64
N LEU A 397 -8.59 5.67 -34.62
CA LEU A 397 -8.41 7.13 -34.67
C LEU A 397 -6.91 7.54 -34.71
N GLY A 398 -6.02 6.75 -34.09
CA GLY A 398 -4.58 6.97 -34.11
C GLY A 398 -3.90 6.57 -35.44
N SER A 399 -4.52 5.70 -36.22
CA SER A 399 -4.00 5.23 -37.52
C SER A 399 -4.12 6.29 -38.62
N PHE A 400 -4.79 7.41 -38.35
CA PHE A 400 -4.95 8.54 -39.30
C PHE A 400 -3.99 9.72 -39.01
N ARG A 401 -2.92 9.49 -38.18
CA ARG A 401 -1.91 10.53 -37.90
C ARG A 401 -0.54 10.13 -38.43
#